data_c8eee2fea7536969642abf59c4151914
#
_entry.id   c8eee2fea7536969642abf59c4151914
#
_cell.length_a   1.000
_cell.length_b   1.000
_cell.length_c   1.000
_cell.angle_alpha   90.00
_cell.angle_beta   90.00
_cell.angle_gamma   90.00
#
_symmetry.space_group_name_H-M   'P 1'
#
loop_
_entity.id
_entity.type
_entity.pdbx_description
1 polymer ?
#
loop_
_entity_poly.entity_id
_entity_poly.type
_entity_poly.pdbx_seq_one_letter_code
_entity_poly.pdbx_strand_id
1 'polypeptide(L)'
;VTPEQLHDFLCNPHSYPHQPAQAELIQTHTSYVVIVSPYVYKVKKPVNFGFLDFSTLEQRHYYAEREVELNRRLCADIYLEVVPITRQGNRLTLAGDGQVVEYAVKMRELSKPDFMKTRLARGAVGEEDLLRIVAKLQAFYAQQPTTPEIAECGRIENLRQITDENFQQMEPDIGQTLSWSAFETIRFYTNSFYAQHASLFAERRQTGRIKDGHGDLHLEHIHLAPDAVCIYDCIEFNDQYRCVDVAYDTAFLAMDLDYNDRHDLARRFVRHMAAALDDPGMLRLMDFYKCVRACVRGKVETFRSNQPEVDAETRQQSQERARRYFRLALQYAVAGSAPTVLIVMGNVGTGKSTLAGRLAAELGWEVYSSDRVRKEMSDLPLHRRSSPAERGRLYTPEAKAEIYEQLMQRAEEHVQAGHSLILDATFSRRRQRDQMRQRIEQVGGVWSVIEAHAATATMKERLAARSTGTGAVSDARLEDFDTIVHAYQPPYEIGLRQLLPVQTEGPLAGTISAILNDLAARQVRRS
;
A
#
# COMPACT_ATOMS: atom_id res chain seq x y z
N VAL A 1 -21.74 -25.33 -23.04
CA VAL A 1 -20.40 -25.42 -23.64
C VAL A 1 -19.40 -25.81 -22.56
N THR A 2 -18.44 -26.70 -22.85
CA THR A 2 -17.38 -26.99 -21.86
C THR A 2 -16.34 -25.86 -21.84
N PRO A 3 -15.58 -25.72 -20.74
CA PRO A 3 -14.49 -24.73 -20.66
C PRO A 3 -13.46 -24.90 -21.77
N GLU A 4 -13.13 -26.16 -22.14
CA GLU A 4 -12.18 -26.47 -23.18
C GLU A 4 -12.70 -26.06 -24.57
N GLN A 5 -13.97 -26.33 -24.88
CA GLN A 5 -14.60 -25.91 -26.13
C GLN A 5 -14.62 -24.40 -26.28
N LEU A 6 -14.91 -23.67 -25.19
CA LEU A 6 -14.89 -22.21 -25.18
C LEU A 6 -13.46 -21.68 -25.35
N HIS A 7 -12.50 -22.28 -24.66
CA HIS A 7 -11.08 -21.92 -24.77
C HIS A 7 -10.58 -22.11 -26.23
N ASP A 8 -10.83 -23.25 -26.84
CA ASP A 8 -10.41 -23.53 -28.22
C ASP A 8 -11.04 -22.56 -29.21
N PHE A 9 -12.32 -22.23 -29.01
CA PHE A 9 -13.03 -21.21 -29.80
C PHE A 9 -12.39 -19.83 -29.66
N LEU A 10 -12.10 -19.41 -28.45
CA LEU A 10 -11.53 -18.10 -28.15
C LEU A 10 -10.08 -17.96 -28.67
N CYS A 11 -9.29 -19.01 -28.64
CA CYS A 11 -7.91 -19.03 -29.13
C CYS A 11 -7.79 -19.14 -30.65
N ASN A 12 -8.89 -19.46 -31.37
CA ASN A 12 -8.85 -19.64 -32.82
C ASN A 12 -9.11 -18.29 -33.56
N PRO A 13 -8.15 -17.75 -34.32
CA PRO A 13 -8.33 -16.51 -35.08
C PRO A 13 -9.51 -16.56 -36.07
N HIS A 14 -9.82 -17.76 -36.62
CA HIS A 14 -10.94 -17.95 -37.55
C HIS A 14 -12.31 -17.85 -36.90
N SER A 15 -12.39 -17.81 -35.59
CA SER A 15 -13.65 -17.60 -34.84
C SER A 15 -14.18 -16.18 -34.96
N TYR A 16 -13.35 -15.24 -35.40
CA TYR A 16 -13.66 -13.81 -35.44
C TYR A 16 -13.96 -13.32 -36.86
N PRO A 17 -15.03 -12.50 -37.04
CA PRO A 17 -15.44 -12.05 -38.39
C PRO A 17 -14.38 -11.30 -39.18
N HIS A 18 -13.48 -10.57 -38.49
CA HIS A 18 -12.40 -9.78 -39.09
C HIS A 18 -11.12 -10.58 -39.35
N GLN A 19 -11.09 -11.87 -39.05
CA GLN A 19 -9.99 -12.82 -39.29
C GLN A 19 -8.62 -12.27 -38.89
N PRO A 20 -8.39 -12.00 -37.59
CA PRO A 20 -7.11 -11.48 -37.11
C PRO A 20 -5.97 -12.45 -37.37
N ALA A 21 -4.72 -11.95 -37.44
CA ALA A 21 -3.54 -12.79 -37.65
C ALA A 21 -3.27 -13.75 -36.47
N GLN A 22 -3.66 -13.33 -35.25
CA GLN A 22 -3.47 -14.12 -34.02
C GLN A 22 -4.55 -13.80 -32.98
N ALA A 23 -4.72 -14.70 -32.03
CA ALA A 23 -5.56 -14.53 -30.84
C ALA A 23 -4.68 -14.73 -29.60
N GLU A 24 -4.52 -13.68 -28.78
CA GLU A 24 -3.77 -13.71 -27.52
C GLU A 24 -4.76 -13.82 -26.36
N LEU A 25 -4.79 -14.97 -25.67
CA LEU A 25 -5.67 -15.22 -24.54
C LEU A 25 -5.00 -14.86 -23.22
N ILE A 26 -5.64 -13.99 -22.45
CA ILE A 26 -5.27 -13.64 -21.08
C ILE A 26 -6.39 -14.16 -20.17
N GLN A 27 -6.03 -14.90 -19.13
CA GLN A 27 -6.99 -15.39 -18.15
C GLN A 27 -6.89 -14.61 -16.84
N THR A 28 -8.04 -14.14 -16.36
CA THR A 28 -8.19 -13.58 -15.02
C THR A 28 -8.99 -14.55 -14.13
N HIS A 29 -9.19 -14.22 -12.86
CA HIS A 29 -10.02 -15.03 -11.96
C HIS A 29 -11.47 -15.15 -12.43
N THR A 30 -12.00 -14.10 -13.07
CA THR A 30 -13.41 -13.96 -13.40
C THR A 30 -13.69 -13.97 -14.90
N SER A 31 -12.67 -13.86 -15.76
CA SER A 31 -12.88 -13.66 -17.19
C SER A 31 -11.78 -14.26 -18.05
N TYR A 32 -12.14 -14.57 -19.28
CA TYR A 32 -11.25 -14.75 -20.42
C TYR A 32 -11.19 -13.43 -21.19
N VAL A 33 -10.00 -12.92 -21.46
CA VAL A 33 -9.78 -11.70 -22.26
C VAL A 33 -8.97 -12.09 -23.47
N VAL A 34 -9.51 -11.93 -24.67
CA VAL A 34 -8.85 -12.30 -25.91
C VAL A 34 -8.56 -11.06 -26.73
N ILE A 35 -7.28 -10.83 -27.03
CA ILE A 35 -6.82 -9.75 -27.89
C ILE A 35 -6.74 -10.30 -29.32
N VAL A 36 -7.55 -9.73 -30.19
CA VAL A 36 -7.66 -10.05 -31.62
C VAL A 36 -7.74 -8.75 -32.41
N SER A 37 -6.58 -8.12 -32.59
CA SER A 37 -6.49 -6.76 -33.16
C SER A 37 -7.40 -6.54 -34.36
N PRO A 38 -8.14 -5.42 -34.42
CA PRO A 38 -8.12 -4.25 -33.55
C PRO A 38 -9.14 -4.33 -32.39
N TYR A 39 -9.60 -5.52 -32.00
CA TYR A 39 -10.60 -5.71 -30.97
C TYR A 39 -10.11 -6.58 -29.81
N VAL A 40 -10.80 -6.45 -28.68
CA VAL A 40 -10.66 -7.30 -27.51
C VAL A 40 -12.04 -7.86 -27.17
N TYR A 41 -12.11 -9.16 -26.85
CA TYR A 41 -13.34 -9.80 -26.37
C TYR A 41 -13.12 -10.31 -24.94
N LYS A 42 -13.99 -9.86 -24.02
CA LYS A 42 -13.96 -10.30 -22.61
C LYS A 42 -15.17 -11.17 -22.33
N VAL A 43 -14.95 -12.41 -21.89
CA VAL A 43 -15.98 -13.40 -21.59
C VAL A 43 -15.90 -13.76 -20.12
N LYS A 44 -17.01 -13.63 -19.39
CA LYS A 44 -17.07 -13.94 -17.96
C LYS A 44 -17.00 -15.45 -17.73
N LYS A 45 -16.26 -15.89 -16.70
CA LYS A 45 -16.19 -17.29 -16.29
C LYS A 45 -17.40 -17.65 -15.42
N PRO A 46 -17.90 -18.91 -15.46
CA PRO A 46 -19.01 -19.36 -14.61
C PRO A 46 -18.54 -19.63 -13.17
N VAL A 47 -18.24 -18.58 -12.42
CA VAL A 47 -17.71 -18.64 -11.05
C VAL A 47 -18.64 -17.94 -10.05
N ASN A 48 -18.61 -18.40 -8.80
CA ASN A 48 -19.26 -17.74 -7.68
C ASN A 48 -18.26 -17.65 -6.51
N PHE A 49 -17.92 -16.42 -6.12
CA PHE A 49 -17.00 -16.13 -5.01
C PHE A 49 -17.71 -15.52 -3.79
N GLY A 50 -19.05 -15.58 -3.75
CA GLY A 50 -19.86 -14.98 -2.70
C GLY A 50 -20.11 -13.48 -2.91
N PHE A 51 -19.09 -12.69 -3.12
CA PHE A 51 -19.20 -11.25 -3.45
C PHE A 51 -19.51 -10.98 -4.94
N LEU A 52 -19.39 -11.98 -5.77
CA LEU A 52 -19.62 -11.97 -7.22
C LEU A 52 -20.21 -13.32 -7.63
N ASP A 53 -21.29 -13.31 -8.39
CA ASP A 53 -21.93 -14.52 -8.93
C ASP A 53 -22.16 -14.42 -10.45
N PHE A 54 -21.36 -15.17 -11.21
CA PHE A 54 -21.45 -15.35 -12.67
C PHE A 54 -21.84 -16.80 -13.03
N SER A 55 -22.43 -17.55 -12.11
CA SER A 55 -22.66 -18.99 -12.27
C SER A 55 -23.65 -19.31 -13.40
N THR A 56 -24.69 -18.47 -13.61
CA THR A 56 -25.68 -18.70 -14.68
C THR A 56 -25.38 -17.86 -15.93
N LEU A 57 -25.89 -18.29 -17.09
CA LEU A 57 -25.74 -17.56 -18.35
C LEU A 57 -26.47 -16.21 -18.31
N GLU A 58 -27.64 -16.16 -17.67
CA GLU A 58 -28.43 -14.95 -17.48
C GLU A 58 -27.67 -13.89 -16.66
N GLN A 59 -27.01 -14.32 -15.59
CA GLN A 59 -26.17 -13.41 -14.79
C GLN A 59 -24.97 -12.90 -15.59
N ARG A 60 -24.28 -13.77 -16.34
CA ARG A 60 -23.16 -13.35 -17.19
C ARG A 60 -23.61 -12.37 -18.28
N HIS A 61 -24.80 -12.56 -18.89
CA HIS A 61 -25.39 -11.61 -19.82
C HIS A 61 -25.66 -10.27 -19.15
N TYR A 62 -26.39 -10.29 -18.03
CA TYR A 62 -26.73 -9.08 -17.28
C TYR A 62 -25.49 -8.28 -16.91
N TYR A 63 -24.46 -8.93 -16.36
CA TYR A 63 -23.23 -8.24 -15.98
C TYR A 63 -22.36 -7.86 -17.20
N ALA A 64 -22.46 -8.52 -18.33
CA ALA A 64 -21.79 -8.05 -19.56
C ALA A 64 -22.43 -6.74 -20.06
N GLU A 65 -23.76 -6.63 -20.07
CA GLU A 65 -24.47 -5.39 -20.43
C GLU A 65 -24.16 -4.27 -19.42
N ARG A 66 -24.18 -4.58 -18.13
CA ARG A 66 -23.80 -3.62 -17.07
C ARG A 66 -22.35 -3.14 -17.23
N GLU A 67 -21.42 -4.01 -17.59
CA GLU A 67 -20.03 -3.65 -17.83
C GLU A 67 -19.91 -2.62 -18.96
N VAL A 68 -20.59 -2.84 -20.07
CA VAL A 68 -20.63 -1.90 -21.20
C VAL A 68 -21.24 -0.56 -20.78
N GLU A 69 -22.41 -0.58 -20.13
CA GLU A 69 -23.10 0.62 -19.68
C GLU A 69 -22.25 1.48 -18.74
N LEU A 70 -21.70 0.86 -17.69
CA LEU A 70 -20.95 1.55 -16.64
C LEU A 70 -19.62 2.10 -17.15
N ASN A 71 -18.91 1.33 -17.96
CA ASN A 71 -17.60 1.76 -18.45
C ASN A 71 -17.68 2.82 -19.54
N ARG A 72 -18.77 2.89 -20.29
CA ARG A 72 -19.00 3.98 -21.25
C ARG A 72 -19.06 5.36 -20.60
N ARG A 73 -19.34 5.45 -19.30
CA ARG A 73 -19.33 6.72 -18.56
C ARG A 73 -17.94 7.39 -18.55
N LEU A 74 -16.88 6.58 -18.55
CA LEU A 74 -15.49 7.04 -18.47
C LEU A 74 -14.68 6.75 -19.74
N CYS A 75 -15.14 5.80 -20.58
CA CYS A 75 -14.43 5.34 -21.77
C CYS A 75 -15.40 4.90 -22.88
N ALA A 76 -16.21 5.81 -23.39
CA ALA A 76 -17.31 5.53 -24.31
C ALA A 76 -16.86 4.84 -25.62
N ASP A 77 -15.70 5.24 -26.18
CA ASP A 77 -15.25 4.77 -27.48
C ASP A 77 -14.66 3.34 -27.46
N ILE A 78 -14.39 2.80 -26.29
CA ILE A 78 -13.75 1.50 -26.14
C ILE A 78 -14.77 0.37 -26.04
N TYR A 79 -15.82 0.52 -25.20
CA TYR A 79 -16.85 -0.49 -24.99
C TYR A 79 -17.91 -0.44 -26.09
N LEU A 80 -17.82 -1.37 -27.04
CA LEU A 80 -18.64 -1.34 -28.26
C LEU A 80 -20.01 -1.96 -28.05
N GLU A 81 -20.07 -3.23 -27.70
CA GLU A 81 -21.32 -4.01 -27.62
C GLU A 81 -21.13 -5.31 -26.84
N VAL A 82 -22.21 -5.93 -26.42
CA VAL A 82 -22.25 -7.32 -25.97
C VAL A 82 -22.61 -8.20 -27.17
N VAL A 83 -21.79 -9.21 -27.43
CA VAL A 83 -21.93 -10.12 -28.58
C VAL A 83 -22.23 -11.52 -28.08
N PRO A 84 -23.32 -12.18 -28.54
CA PRO A 84 -23.59 -13.57 -28.18
C PRO A 84 -22.60 -14.53 -28.87
N ILE A 85 -22.19 -15.57 -28.14
CA ILE A 85 -21.53 -16.75 -28.68
C ILE A 85 -22.62 -17.83 -28.82
N THR A 86 -22.85 -18.29 -30.03
CA THR A 86 -23.93 -19.24 -30.35
C THR A 86 -23.36 -20.61 -30.72
N ARG A 87 -24.16 -21.65 -30.55
CA ARG A 87 -23.82 -23.02 -30.91
C ARG A 87 -24.84 -23.60 -31.89
N GLN A 88 -24.34 -24.14 -32.98
CA GLN A 88 -25.12 -24.93 -33.94
C GLN A 88 -24.43 -26.30 -34.14
N GLY A 89 -25.02 -27.35 -33.61
CA GLY A 89 -24.35 -28.65 -33.51
C GLY A 89 -23.10 -28.56 -32.62
N ASN A 90 -21.93 -28.90 -33.18
CA ASN A 90 -20.63 -28.77 -32.48
C ASN A 90 -19.87 -27.48 -32.79
N ARG A 91 -20.42 -26.61 -33.62
CA ARG A 91 -19.74 -25.38 -34.03
C ARG A 91 -20.19 -24.21 -33.19
N LEU A 92 -19.21 -23.49 -32.62
CA LEU A 92 -19.40 -22.18 -31.98
C LEU A 92 -19.22 -21.06 -33.01
N THR A 93 -19.98 -20.00 -32.89
CA THR A 93 -19.93 -18.83 -33.79
C THR A 93 -20.19 -17.58 -32.99
N LEU A 94 -19.48 -16.49 -33.28
CA LEU A 94 -19.73 -15.18 -32.74
C LEU A 94 -20.90 -14.55 -33.51
N ALA A 95 -21.95 -14.11 -32.80
CA ALA A 95 -23.17 -13.52 -33.37
C ALA A 95 -23.86 -14.39 -34.46
N GLY A 96 -23.85 -15.71 -34.32
CA GLY A 96 -24.54 -16.61 -35.26
C GLY A 96 -26.01 -16.87 -34.86
N ASP A 97 -26.74 -17.62 -35.76
CA ASP A 97 -28.17 -17.90 -35.58
C ASP A 97 -28.46 -19.13 -34.66
N GLY A 98 -27.44 -19.70 -34.01
CA GLY A 98 -27.57 -20.85 -33.12
C GLY A 98 -28.10 -20.53 -31.73
N GLN A 99 -28.19 -21.58 -30.89
CA GLN A 99 -28.50 -21.37 -29.47
C GLN A 99 -27.39 -20.56 -28.79
N VAL A 100 -27.74 -19.50 -28.07
CA VAL A 100 -26.79 -18.72 -27.27
C VAL A 100 -26.25 -19.58 -26.13
N VAL A 101 -24.94 -19.68 -26.01
CA VAL A 101 -24.24 -20.45 -24.99
C VAL A 101 -23.32 -19.62 -24.10
N GLU A 102 -22.94 -18.41 -24.57
CA GLU A 102 -22.12 -17.46 -23.81
C GLU A 102 -22.24 -16.03 -24.38
N TYR A 103 -21.73 -15.04 -23.66
CA TYR A 103 -21.67 -13.65 -24.08
C TYR A 103 -20.27 -13.08 -23.94
N ALA A 104 -19.88 -12.24 -24.89
CA ALA A 104 -18.60 -11.53 -24.89
C ALA A 104 -18.83 -10.02 -24.92
N VAL A 105 -18.16 -9.27 -24.07
CA VAL A 105 -18.01 -7.82 -24.21
C VAL A 105 -16.97 -7.55 -25.28
N LYS A 106 -17.37 -6.89 -26.37
CA LYS A 106 -16.46 -6.47 -27.45
C LYS A 106 -15.97 -5.07 -27.21
N MET A 107 -14.65 -4.90 -27.24
CA MET A 107 -13.98 -3.63 -27.00
C MET A 107 -13.00 -3.30 -28.14
N ARG A 108 -12.60 -2.05 -28.28
CA ARG A 108 -11.44 -1.68 -29.07
C ARG A 108 -10.16 -2.01 -28.29
N GLU A 109 -9.14 -2.46 -29.01
CA GLU A 109 -7.82 -2.64 -28.42
C GLU A 109 -7.19 -1.28 -28.08
N LEU A 110 -6.63 -1.20 -26.87
CA LEU A 110 -5.87 -0.04 -26.39
C LEU A 110 -4.38 -0.22 -26.64
N SER A 111 -3.69 0.86 -27.00
CA SER A 111 -2.25 0.89 -27.25
C SER A 111 -1.45 0.50 -26.00
N LYS A 112 -0.72 -0.60 -26.03
CA LYS A 112 0.07 -1.10 -24.88
C LYS A 112 1.06 -0.07 -24.30
N PRO A 113 1.78 0.78 -25.09
CA PRO A 113 2.66 1.81 -24.55
C PRO A 113 1.99 2.90 -23.71
N ASP A 114 0.70 3.16 -23.93
CA ASP A 114 -0.03 4.28 -23.34
C ASP A 114 -0.77 3.93 -22.05
N PHE A 115 -0.70 2.68 -21.59
CA PHE A 115 -1.18 2.34 -20.24
C PHE A 115 -0.39 3.10 -19.18
N MET A 116 -1.07 3.70 -18.23
CA MET A 116 -0.45 4.51 -17.18
C MET A 116 0.63 3.74 -16.43
N LYS A 117 0.41 2.46 -16.13
CA LYS A 117 1.40 1.58 -15.51
C LYS A 117 2.67 1.46 -16.37
N THR A 118 2.53 1.27 -17.68
CA THR A 118 3.66 1.19 -18.63
C THR A 118 4.41 2.50 -18.72
N ARG A 119 3.68 3.62 -18.82
CA ARG A 119 4.27 4.97 -18.85
C ARG A 119 4.99 5.30 -17.55
N LEU A 120 4.40 4.93 -16.39
CA LEU A 120 5.00 5.13 -15.08
C LEU A 120 6.35 4.40 -14.94
N ALA A 121 6.40 3.14 -15.37
CA ALA A 121 7.63 2.32 -15.35
C ALA A 121 8.76 2.92 -16.20
N ARG A 122 8.42 3.74 -17.21
CA ARG A 122 9.38 4.47 -18.08
C ARG A 122 9.68 5.89 -17.59
N GLY A 123 9.13 6.31 -16.45
CA GLY A 123 9.25 7.68 -15.95
C GLY A 123 8.52 8.72 -16.79
N ALA A 124 7.57 8.31 -17.65
CA ALA A 124 6.87 9.16 -18.61
C ALA A 124 5.50 9.66 -18.13
N VAL A 125 5.22 9.59 -16.81
CA VAL A 125 4.02 10.18 -16.19
C VAL A 125 4.43 11.44 -15.44
N GLY A 126 3.82 12.58 -15.82
CA GLY A 126 4.10 13.89 -15.24
C GLY A 126 2.85 14.59 -14.70
N GLU A 127 3.03 15.86 -14.36
CA GLU A 127 1.98 16.74 -13.82
C GLU A 127 0.80 16.89 -14.79
N GLU A 128 1.07 17.06 -16.06
CA GLU A 128 0.04 17.23 -17.10
C GLU A 128 -0.86 15.99 -17.18
N ASP A 129 -0.29 14.79 -17.11
CA ASP A 129 -1.07 13.55 -17.10
C ASP A 129 -1.99 13.48 -15.88
N LEU A 130 -1.49 13.88 -14.69
CA LEU A 130 -2.32 13.94 -13.48
C LEU A 130 -3.48 14.92 -13.63
N LEU A 131 -3.24 16.11 -14.18
CA LEU A 131 -4.29 17.10 -14.40
C LEU A 131 -5.35 16.61 -15.40
N ARG A 132 -4.96 15.89 -16.45
CA ARG A 132 -5.88 15.25 -17.40
C ARG A 132 -6.76 14.19 -16.72
N ILE A 133 -6.18 13.34 -15.86
CA ILE A 133 -6.91 12.36 -15.07
C ILE A 133 -7.89 13.05 -14.11
N VAL A 134 -7.43 14.08 -13.39
CA VAL A 134 -8.25 14.87 -12.46
C VAL A 134 -9.44 15.50 -13.18
N ALA A 135 -9.21 16.15 -14.32
CA ALA A 135 -10.30 16.76 -15.11
C ALA A 135 -11.34 15.72 -15.54
N LYS A 136 -10.88 14.54 -15.99
CA LYS A 136 -11.76 13.42 -16.37
C LYS A 136 -12.60 12.93 -15.20
N LEU A 137 -12.00 12.72 -14.03
CA LEU A 137 -12.68 12.25 -12.82
C LEU A 137 -13.63 13.32 -12.25
N GLN A 138 -13.23 14.60 -12.26
CA GLN A 138 -14.10 15.71 -11.84
C GLN A 138 -15.38 15.76 -12.68
N ALA A 139 -15.23 15.73 -14.01
CA ALA A 139 -16.39 15.72 -14.91
C ALA A 139 -17.28 14.48 -14.70
N PHE A 140 -16.66 13.32 -14.45
CA PHE A 140 -17.37 12.08 -14.16
C PHE A 140 -18.18 12.19 -12.87
N TYR A 141 -17.56 12.56 -11.74
CA TYR A 141 -18.27 12.64 -10.45
C TYR A 141 -19.34 13.73 -10.42
N ALA A 142 -19.16 14.82 -11.16
CA ALA A 142 -20.17 15.87 -11.28
C ALA A 142 -21.47 15.37 -11.92
N GLN A 143 -21.38 14.37 -12.80
CA GLN A 143 -22.55 13.77 -13.48
C GLN A 143 -23.21 12.66 -12.68
N GLN A 144 -22.56 12.12 -11.63
CA GLN A 144 -23.12 11.02 -10.85
C GLN A 144 -24.20 11.53 -9.89
N PRO A 145 -25.36 10.87 -9.85
CA PRO A 145 -26.43 11.25 -8.94
C PRO A 145 -26.04 11.01 -7.47
N THR A 146 -26.72 11.72 -6.59
CA THR A 146 -26.68 11.50 -5.14
C THR A 146 -28.09 11.12 -4.69
N THR A 147 -28.46 9.85 -4.82
CA THR A 147 -29.73 9.36 -4.32
C THR A 147 -29.61 8.90 -2.86
N PRO A 148 -30.72 8.77 -2.12
CA PRO A 148 -30.70 8.20 -0.77
C PRO A 148 -30.07 6.80 -0.73
N GLU A 149 -30.30 5.96 -1.74
CA GLU A 149 -29.78 4.60 -1.85
C GLU A 149 -28.26 4.62 -2.02
N ILE A 150 -27.72 5.51 -2.87
CA ILE A 150 -26.27 5.70 -3.01
C ILE A 150 -25.68 6.23 -1.70
N ALA A 151 -26.32 7.20 -1.07
CA ALA A 151 -25.85 7.76 0.20
C ALA A 151 -25.80 6.70 1.34
N GLU A 152 -26.71 5.72 1.32
CA GLU A 152 -26.71 4.61 2.30
C GLU A 152 -25.44 3.75 2.23
N CYS A 153 -24.81 3.60 1.05
CA CYS A 153 -23.52 2.88 0.92
C CYS A 153 -22.42 3.52 1.76
N GLY A 154 -22.48 4.83 2.01
CA GLY A 154 -21.55 5.56 2.87
C GLY A 154 -21.84 5.50 4.37
N ARG A 155 -22.82 4.71 4.82
CA ARG A 155 -23.03 4.49 6.25
C ARG A 155 -21.84 3.76 6.86
N ILE A 156 -21.47 4.17 8.05
CA ILE A 156 -20.32 3.60 8.75
C ILE A 156 -20.50 2.10 9.03
N GLU A 157 -21.75 1.67 9.25
CA GLU A 157 -22.09 0.26 9.45
C GLU A 157 -21.78 -0.58 8.21
N ASN A 158 -22.13 -0.10 7.02
CA ASN A 158 -21.87 -0.76 5.74
C ASN A 158 -20.36 -0.77 5.43
N LEU A 159 -19.68 0.35 5.67
CA LEU A 159 -18.22 0.44 5.50
C LEU A 159 -17.48 -0.50 6.45
N ARG A 160 -17.94 -0.61 7.71
CA ARG A 160 -17.39 -1.55 8.68
C ARG A 160 -17.62 -2.99 8.27
N GLN A 161 -18.81 -3.34 7.81
CA GLN A 161 -19.08 -4.69 7.33
C GLN A 161 -18.07 -5.09 6.24
N ILE A 162 -17.85 -4.25 5.23
CA ILE A 162 -16.89 -4.51 4.15
C ILE A 162 -15.46 -4.67 4.69
N THR A 163 -15.05 -3.82 5.63
CA THR A 163 -13.70 -3.93 6.22
C THR A 163 -13.56 -5.13 7.13
N ASP A 164 -14.58 -5.50 7.89
CA ASP A 164 -14.57 -6.69 8.75
C ASP A 164 -14.53 -7.99 7.91
N GLU A 165 -15.29 -8.04 6.81
CA GLU A 165 -15.20 -9.14 5.84
C GLU A 165 -13.78 -9.26 5.23
N ASN A 166 -13.13 -8.13 4.92
CA ASN A 166 -11.75 -8.14 4.46
C ASN A 166 -10.80 -8.72 5.52
N PHE A 167 -10.95 -8.35 6.80
CA PHE A 167 -10.13 -8.90 7.89
C PHE A 167 -10.37 -10.41 8.05
N GLN A 168 -11.62 -10.87 8.04
CA GLN A 168 -11.94 -12.30 8.10
C GLN A 168 -11.28 -13.09 6.97
N GLN A 169 -11.28 -12.54 5.75
CA GLN A 169 -10.66 -13.17 4.58
C GLN A 169 -9.13 -13.15 4.60
N MET A 170 -8.50 -12.23 5.34
CA MET A 170 -7.04 -12.17 5.51
C MET A 170 -6.52 -13.04 6.67
N GLU A 171 -7.38 -13.39 7.62
CA GLU A 171 -6.99 -14.11 8.84
C GLU A 171 -6.27 -15.46 8.57
N PRO A 172 -6.71 -16.29 7.59
CA PRO A 172 -6.02 -17.54 7.26
C PRO A 172 -4.59 -17.38 6.75
N ASP A 173 -4.23 -16.20 6.25
CA ASP A 173 -2.94 -15.93 5.61
C ASP A 173 -1.91 -15.31 6.57
N ILE A 174 -2.28 -15.14 7.85
CA ILE A 174 -1.39 -14.65 8.90
C ILE A 174 -0.22 -15.63 9.09
N GLY A 175 1.00 -15.08 9.09
CA GLY A 175 2.23 -15.84 9.14
C GLY A 175 2.82 -16.20 7.76
N GLN A 176 2.07 -16.02 6.68
CA GLN A 176 2.53 -16.24 5.30
C GLN A 176 2.86 -14.92 4.58
N THR A 177 1.84 -14.12 4.30
CA THR A 177 1.96 -12.83 3.61
C THR A 177 1.82 -11.63 4.53
N LEU A 178 1.24 -11.81 5.70
CA LEU A 178 0.95 -10.79 6.70
C LEU A 178 1.39 -11.28 8.09
N SER A 179 2.10 -10.46 8.86
CA SER A 179 2.44 -10.79 10.25
C SER A 179 1.25 -10.57 11.19
N TRP A 180 1.23 -11.27 12.33
CA TRP A 180 0.22 -11.05 13.36
C TRP A 180 0.23 -9.60 13.88
N SER A 181 1.41 -9.04 14.12
CA SER A 181 1.55 -7.65 14.59
C SER A 181 0.99 -6.64 13.59
N ALA A 182 1.24 -6.83 12.30
CA ALA A 182 0.71 -5.97 11.24
C ALA A 182 -0.82 -6.09 11.14
N PHE A 183 -1.36 -7.31 11.14
CA PHE A 183 -2.80 -7.56 11.09
C PHE A 183 -3.54 -6.88 12.26
N GLU A 184 -3.10 -7.13 13.49
CA GLU A 184 -3.68 -6.55 14.69
C GLU A 184 -3.63 -5.02 14.68
N THR A 185 -2.50 -4.45 14.26
CA THR A 185 -2.32 -2.99 14.21
C THR A 185 -3.21 -2.35 13.16
N ILE A 186 -3.31 -2.92 11.96
CA ILE A 186 -4.18 -2.41 10.90
C ILE A 186 -5.65 -2.49 11.34
N ARG A 187 -6.06 -3.60 11.95
CA ARG A 187 -7.41 -3.77 12.50
C ARG A 187 -7.70 -2.77 13.62
N PHE A 188 -6.77 -2.58 14.54
CA PHE A 188 -6.87 -1.56 15.60
C PHE A 188 -7.01 -0.14 15.02
N TYR A 189 -6.16 0.22 14.05
CA TYR A 189 -6.20 1.51 13.36
C TYR A 189 -7.56 1.75 12.70
N THR A 190 -8.03 0.79 11.90
CA THR A 190 -9.29 0.87 11.16
C THR A 190 -10.49 1.06 12.11
N ASN A 191 -10.58 0.24 13.16
CA ASN A 191 -11.66 0.33 14.15
C ASN A 191 -11.62 1.65 14.92
N SER A 192 -10.43 2.08 15.31
CA SER A 192 -10.23 3.34 16.04
C SER A 192 -10.57 4.55 15.18
N PHE A 193 -10.23 4.51 13.89
CA PHE A 193 -10.55 5.57 12.94
C PHE A 193 -12.06 5.73 12.77
N TYR A 194 -12.80 4.66 12.54
CA TYR A 194 -14.26 4.69 12.46
C TYR A 194 -14.89 5.25 13.73
N ALA A 195 -14.39 4.84 14.90
CA ALA A 195 -14.94 5.29 16.18
C ALA A 195 -14.69 6.78 16.44
N GLN A 196 -13.50 7.30 16.09
CA GLN A 196 -13.12 8.68 16.38
C GLN A 196 -13.59 9.68 15.31
N HIS A 197 -13.81 9.24 14.07
CA HIS A 197 -14.18 10.10 12.95
C HIS A 197 -15.60 9.83 12.40
N ALA A 198 -16.51 9.26 13.21
CA ALA A 198 -17.87 8.95 12.79
C ALA A 198 -18.62 10.17 12.23
N SER A 199 -18.40 11.36 12.79
CA SER A 199 -19.01 12.61 12.30
C SER A 199 -18.52 12.98 10.89
N LEU A 200 -17.24 12.72 10.56
CA LEU A 200 -16.71 12.98 9.25
C LEU A 200 -17.38 12.08 8.19
N PHE A 201 -17.59 10.80 8.45
CA PHE A 201 -18.30 9.90 7.56
C PHE A 201 -19.77 10.34 7.37
N ALA A 202 -20.44 10.79 8.44
CA ALA A 202 -21.79 11.32 8.37
C ALA A 202 -21.86 12.59 7.51
N GLU A 203 -20.90 13.52 7.67
CA GLU A 203 -20.77 14.73 6.86
C GLU A 203 -20.58 14.39 5.38
N ARG A 204 -19.67 13.47 5.05
CA ARG A 204 -19.42 13.00 3.67
C ARG A 204 -20.71 12.53 2.99
N ARG A 205 -21.50 11.75 3.71
CA ARG A 205 -22.80 11.26 3.24
C ARG A 205 -23.81 12.40 3.02
N GLN A 206 -23.90 13.32 3.99
CA GLN A 206 -24.84 14.45 3.93
C GLN A 206 -24.49 15.46 2.83
N THR A 207 -23.20 15.64 2.55
CA THR A 207 -22.72 16.58 1.53
C THR A 207 -22.60 15.95 0.12
N GLY A 208 -23.15 14.75 -0.08
CA GLY A 208 -23.22 14.11 -1.39
C GLY A 208 -21.87 13.66 -1.93
N ARG A 209 -20.93 13.30 -1.05
CA ARG A 209 -19.59 12.80 -1.44
C ARG A 209 -19.58 11.31 -1.76
N ILE A 210 -20.68 10.59 -1.46
CA ILE A 210 -20.89 9.20 -1.89
C ILE A 210 -21.47 9.23 -3.29
N LYS A 211 -20.81 8.55 -4.23
CA LYS A 211 -21.15 8.54 -5.65
C LYS A 211 -21.13 7.13 -6.22
N ASP A 212 -21.87 6.91 -7.30
CA ASP A 212 -21.67 5.74 -8.16
C ASP A 212 -20.36 5.90 -8.93
N GLY A 213 -19.26 5.49 -8.29
CA GLY A 213 -17.88 5.71 -8.71
C GLY A 213 -17.36 4.67 -9.69
N HIS A 214 -16.05 4.47 -9.63
CA HIS A 214 -15.34 3.41 -10.38
C HIS A 214 -15.21 2.12 -9.53
N GLY A 215 -14.86 2.25 -8.26
CA GLY A 215 -14.67 1.14 -7.33
C GLY A 215 -13.31 0.45 -7.42
N ASP A 216 -12.64 0.46 -8.59
CA ASP A 216 -11.34 -0.18 -8.82
C ASP A 216 -10.36 0.74 -9.59
N LEU A 217 -10.24 1.99 -9.15
CA LEU A 217 -9.46 3.03 -9.80
C LEU A 217 -7.96 2.89 -9.48
N HIS A 218 -7.21 2.15 -10.31
CA HIS A 218 -5.75 1.97 -10.16
C HIS A 218 -5.01 2.05 -11.51
N LEU A 219 -3.68 2.03 -11.48
CA LEU A 219 -2.81 2.29 -12.64
C LEU A 219 -3.09 1.42 -13.87
N GLU A 220 -3.50 0.16 -13.67
CA GLU A 220 -3.77 -0.78 -14.77
C GLU A 220 -5.04 -0.44 -15.54
N HIS A 221 -5.97 0.30 -14.92
CA HIS A 221 -7.26 0.67 -15.51
C HIS A 221 -7.26 2.09 -16.10
N ILE A 222 -6.10 2.70 -16.30
CA ILE A 222 -5.94 4.03 -16.88
C ILE A 222 -5.08 3.96 -18.12
N HIS A 223 -5.59 4.48 -19.23
CA HIS A 223 -4.89 4.61 -20.49
C HIS A 223 -4.77 6.10 -20.86
N LEU A 224 -3.56 6.54 -21.18
CA LEU A 224 -3.18 7.94 -21.40
C LEU A 224 -2.72 8.15 -22.84
N ALA A 225 -3.65 8.09 -23.79
CA ALA A 225 -3.36 8.45 -25.18
C ALA A 225 -3.08 9.97 -25.29
N PRO A 226 -2.36 10.44 -26.34
CA PRO A 226 -2.09 11.86 -26.53
C PRO A 226 -3.35 12.74 -26.43
N ASP A 227 -4.44 12.31 -27.05
CA ASP A 227 -5.66 13.10 -27.19
C ASP A 227 -6.78 12.70 -26.21
N ALA A 228 -6.63 11.60 -25.47
CA ALA A 228 -7.68 11.06 -24.62
C ALA A 228 -7.17 10.40 -23.34
N VAL A 229 -7.94 10.53 -22.26
CA VAL A 229 -7.82 9.71 -21.04
C VAL A 229 -8.99 8.73 -21.02
N CYS A 230 -8.68 7.45 -21.02
CA CYS A 230 -9.65 6.38 -20.84
C CYS A 230 -9.43 5.72 -19.48
N ILE A 231 -10.49 5.66 -18.68
CA ILE A 231 -10.52 4.94 -17.41
C ILE A 231 -11.58 3.86 -17.57
N TYR A 232 -11.23 2.59 -17.34
CA TYR A 232 -12.05 1.44 -17.71
C TYR A 232 -11.99 0.34 -16.64
N ASP A 233 -12.77 -0.71 -16.82
CA ASP A 233 -12.89 -1.87 -15.92
C ASP A 233 -13.39 -1.48 -14.52
N CYS A 234 -14.41 -0.60 -14.46
CA CYS A 234 -15.10 -0.29 -13.21
C CYS A 234 -15.91 -1.52 -12.73
N ILE A 235 -16.12 -1.61 -11.44
CA ILE A 235 -16.86 -2.72 -10.83
C ILE A 235 -18.31 -2.72 -11.32
N GLU A 236 -18.75 -3.77 -12.02
CA GLU A 236 -20.11 -3.97 -12.50
C GLU A 236 -20.93 -4.94 -11.66
N PHE A 237 -20.26 -5.84 -10.92
CA PHE A 237 -20.87 -7.00 -10.27
C PHE A 237 -21.42 -6.71 -8.86
N ASN A 238 -21.09 -5.56 -8.27
CA ASN A 238 -21.54 -5.21 -6.92
C ASN A 238 -21.60 -3.69 -6.73
N ASP A 239 -22.82 -3.17 -6.58
CA ASP A 239 -23.06 -1.74 -6.41
C ASP A 239 -22.46 -1.18 -5.11
N GLN A 240 -22.38 -1.97 -4.02
CA GLN A 240 -21.77 -1.53 -2.76
C GLN A 240 -20.27 -1.27 -2.88
N TYR A 241 -19.58 -1.94 -3.80
CA TYR A 241 -18.15 -1.71 -4.04
C TYR A 241 -17.90 -0.54 -5.00
N ARG A 242 -18.92 -0.09 -5.72
CA ARG A 242 -18.87 1.03 -6.67
C ARG A 242 -19.48 2.30 -6.10
N CYS A 243 -20.57 2.20 -5.32
CA CYS A 243 -21.19 3.34 -4.62
C CYS A 243 -20.36 3.69 -3.39
N VAL A 244 -19.32 4.52 -3.61
CA VAL A 244 -18.29 4.81 -2.63
C VAL A 244 -18.06 6.32 -2.47
N ASP A 245 -17.38 6.69 -1.38
CA ASP A 245 -16.85 8.04 -1.22
C ASP A 245 -15.85 8.33 -2.36
N VAL A 246 -15.96 9.51 -2.99
CA VAL A 246 -15.00 9.96 -4.02
C VAL A 246 -13.56 9.97 -3.49
N ALA A 247 -13.38 10.16 -2.19
CA ALA A 247 -12.09 10.04 -1.54
C ALA A 247 -11.57 8.59 -1.54
N TYR A 248 -12.45 7.59 -1.47
CA TYR A 248 -12.08 6.17 -1.49
C TYR A 248 -11.61 5.71 -2.88
N ASP A 249 -12.26 6.19 -3.96
CA ASP A 249 -11.78 5.97 -5.33
C ASP A 249 -10.44 6.68 -5.56
N THR A 250 -10.33 7.96 -5.16
CA THR A 250 -9.09 8.73 -5.24
C THR A 250 -7.93 8.06 -4.50
N ALA A 251 -8.21 7.52 -3.30
CA ALA A 251 -7.20 6.85 -2.48
C ALA A 251 -6.64 5.59 -3.16
N PHE A 252 -7.39 4.93 -4.03
CA PHE A 252 -6.91 3.73 -4.70
C PHE A 252 -5.77 4.05 -5.68
N LEU A 253 -5.96 5.01 -6.57
CA LEU A 253 -4.90 5.43 -7.48
C LEU A 253 -3.71 6.05 -6.72
N ALA A 254 -3.98 6.84 -5.69
CA ALA A 254 -2.91 7.40 -4.86
C ALA A 254 -2.10 6.33 -4.14
N MET A 255 -2.74 5.30 -3.61
CA MET A 255 -2.08 4.14 -2.99
C MET A 255 -1.25 3.34 -4.01
N ASP A 256 -1.77 3.17 -5.23
CA ASP A 256 -1.06 2.42 -6.26
C ASP A 256 0.15 3.20 -6.82
N LEU A 257 0.08 4.54 -6.85
CA LEU A 257 1.25 5.40 -7.09
C LEU A 257 2.30 5.26 -5.97
N ASP A 258 1.89 5.27 -4.70
CA ASP A 258 2.79 5.03 -3.57
C ASP A 258 3.43 3.63 -3.63
N TYR A 259 2.65 2.61 -3.98
CA TYR A 259 3.15 1.24 -4.17
C TYR A 259 4.23 1.14 -5.27
N ASN A 260 4.20 2.02 -6.25
CA ASN A 260 5.20 2.13 -7.31
C ASN A 260 6.27 3.21 -7.02
N ASP A 261 6.49 3.56 -5.76
CA ASP A 261 7.50 4.49 -5.25
C ASP A 261 7.39 5.92 -5.86
N ARG A 262 6.16 6.30 -6.27
CA ARG A 262 5.86 7.65 -6.80
C ARG A 262 5.03 8.46 -5.80
N HIS A 263 5.56 8.59 -4.60
CA HIS A 263 4.97 9.38 -3.52
C HIS A 263 4.77 10.85 -3.89
N ASP A 264 5.63 11.39 -4.75
CA ASP A 264 5.52 12.73 -5.31
C ASP A 264 4.23 12.91 -6.13
N LEU A 265 3.96 11.97 -7.06
CA LEU A 265 2.75 11.99 -7.89
C LEU A 265 1.50 11.70 -7.06
N ALA A 266 1.56 10.76 -6.11
CA ALA A 266 0.44 10.45 -5.23
C ALA A 266 -0.03 11.69 -4.46
N ARG A 267 0.89 12.43 -3.83
CA ARG A 267 0.58 13.67 -3.08
C ARG A 267 0.03 14.78 -3.98
N ARG A 268 0.57 14.93 -5.22
CA ARG A 268 0.07 15.92 -6.19
C ARG A 268 -1.32 15.55 -6.65
N PHE A 269 -1.54 14.30 -7.06
CA PHE A 269 -2.84 13.81 -7.50
C PHE A 269 -3.93 14.04 -6.45
N VAL A 270 -3.68 13.67 -5.19
CA VAL A 270 -4.64 13.89 -4.09
C VAL A 270 -4.96 15.38 -3.90
N ARG A 271 -3.94 16.25 -3.93
CA ARG A 271 -4.17 17.71 -3.81
C ARG A 271 -4.97 18.28 -4.97
N HIS A 272 -4.69 17.85 -6.20
CA HIS A 272 -5.45 18.28 -7.37
C HIS A 272 -6.90 17.78 -7.32
N MET A 273 -7.13 16.52 -6.89
CA MET A 273 -8.49 15.99 -6.71
C MET A 273 -9.26 16.77 -5.64
N ALA A 274 -8.65 17.02 -4.48
CA ALA A 274 -9.29 17.78 -3.41
C ALA A 274 -9.66 19.21 -3.86
N ALA A 275 -8.79 19.87 -4.61
CA ALA A 275 -9.03 21.20 -5.17
C ALA A 275 -10.12 21.17 -6.27
N ALA A 276 -10.03 20.24 -7.21
CA ALA A 276 -10.98 20.13 -8.33
C ALA A 276 -12.41 19.80 -7.86
N LEU A 277 -12.55 19.04 -6.78
CA LEU A 277 -13.86 18.67 -6.21
C LEU A 277 -14.35 19.64 -5.12
N ASP A 278 -13.59 20.69 -4.81
CA ASP A 278 -13.83 21.57 -3.66
C ASP A 278 -14.09 20.75 -2.38
N ASP A 279 -13.15 19.86 -2.08
CA ASP A 279 -13.28 18.85 -1.02
C ASP A 279 -12.04 18.73 -0.13
N PRO A 280 -11.78 19.74 0.73
CA PRO A 280 -10.66 19.68 1.67
C PRO A 280 -10.80 18.55 2.71
N GLY A 281 -12.04 18.12 3.00
CA GLY A 281 -12.31 17.01 3.91
C GLY A 281 -11.79 15.66 3.41
N MET A 282 -11.59 15.51 2.09
CA MET A 282 -10.97 14.33 1.48
C MET A 282 -9.58 14.06 2.07
N LEU A 283 -8.78 15.10 2.34
CA LEU A 283 -7.41 14.95 2.81
C LEU A 283 -7.32 14.23 4.17
N ARG A 284 -8.33 14.39 5.02
CA ARG A 284 -8.41 13.73 6.32
C ARG A 284 -8.67 12.21 6.23
N LEU A 285 -9.21 11.74 5.11
CA LEU A 285 -9.56 10.34 4.88
C LEU A 285 -8.49 9.58 4.08
N MET A 286 -7.49 10.28 3.49
CA MET A 286 -6.58 9.68 2.53
C MET A 286 -5.78 8.52 3.11
N ASP A 287 -5.12 8.70 4.26
CA ASP A 287 -4.30 7.65 4.86
C ASP A 287 -5.15 6.45 5.29
N PHE A 288 -6.35 6.71 5.81
CA PHE A 288 -7.31 5.68 6.16
C PHE A 288 -7.75 4.87 4.92
N TYR A 289 -8.19 5.53 3.87
CA TYR A 289 -8.65 4.86 2.67
C TYR A 289 -7.53 4.18 1.89
N LYS A 290 -6.33 4.76 1.83
CA LYS A 290 -5.14 4.09 1.28
C LYS A 290 -4.78 2.82 2.05
N CYS A 291 -4.86 2.85 3.39
CA CYS A 291 -4.66 1.67 4.22
C CYS A 291 -5.64 0.55 3.84
N VAL A 292 -6.94 0.86 3.75
CA VAL A 292 -7.97 -0.11 3.38
C VAL A 292 -7.74 -0.65 1.95
N ARG A 293 -7.42 0.21 0.98
CA ARG A 293 -7.14 -0.20 -0.40
C ARG A 293 -5.88 -1.07 -0.52
N ALA A 294 -4.84 -0.76 0.24
CA ALA A 294 -3.65 -1.61 0.29
C ALA A 294 -3.96 -3.01 0.87
N CYS A 295 -4.83 -3.11 1.89
CA CYS A 295 -5.32 -4.39 2.39
C CYS A 295 -6.08 -5.17 1.33
N VAL A 296 -6.97 -4.52 0.57
CA VAL A 296 -7.71 -5.16 -0.54
C VAL A 296 -6.74 -5.72 -1.58
N ARG A 297 -5.74 -4.95 -2.01
CA ARG A 297 -4.74 -5.43 -2.99
C ARG A 297 -3.88 -6.58 -2.44
N GLY A 298 -3.42 -6.46 -1.19
CA GLY A 298 -2.67 -7.52 -0.51
C GLY A 298 -3.46 -8.82 -0.45
N LYS A 299 -4.75 -8.75 -0.10
CA LYS A 299 -5.68 -9.90 -0.09
C LYS A 299 -5.84 -10.52 -1.48
N VAL A 300 -6.08 -9.71 -2.51
CA VAL A 300 -6.24 -10.21 -3.90
C VAL A 300 -4.99 -10.93 -4.39
N GLU A 301 -3.79 -10.39 -4.12
CA GLU A 301 -2.53 -11.04 -4.46
C GLU A 301 -2.32 -12.34 -3.67
N THR A 302 -2.74 -12.38 -2.40
CA THR A 302 -2.71 -13.61 -1.59
C THR A 302 -3.65 -14.67 -2.16
N PHE A 303 -4.89 -14.31 -2.50
CA PHE A 303 -5.83 -15.23 -3.15
C PHE A 303 -5.26 -15.80 -4.45
N ARG A 304 -4.61 -14.95 -5.26
CA ARG A 304 -3.93 -15.40 -6.47
C ARG A 304 -2.84 -16.42 -6.16
N SER A 305 -2.03 -16.18 -5.13
CA SER A 305 -0.95 -17.11 -4.75
C SER A 305 -1.46 -18.46 -4.26
N ASN A 306 -2.68 -18.52 -3.73
CA ASN A 306 -3.29 -19.74 -3.17
C ASN A 306 -4.04 -20.59 -4.24
N GLN A 307 -4.14 -20.11 -5.48
CA GLN A 307 -4.80 -20.88 -6.54
C GLN A 307 -3.98 -22.09 -6.96
N PRO A 308 -4.60 -23.28 -7.10
CA PRO A 308 -3.89 -24.51 -7.46
C PRO A 308 -3.19 -24.45 -8.82
N GLU A 309 -3.78 -23.73 -9.79
CA GLU A 309 -3.34 -23.64 -11.18
C GLU A 309 -2.15 -22.69 -11.37
N VAL A 310 -1.79 -21.91 -10.34
CA VAL A 310 -0.71 -20.93 -10.42
C VAL A 310 0.63 -21.65 -10.23
N ASP A 311 1.54 -21.44 -11.18
CA ASP A 311 2.91 -21.96 -11.14
C ASP A 311 3.72 -21.38 -9.96
N ALA A 312 4.83 -22.02 -9.62
CA ALA A 312 5.62 -21.69 -8.43
C ALA A 312 6.22 -20.27 -8.50
N GLU A 313 6.65 -19.81 -9.67
CA GLU A 313 7.24 -18.48 -9.85
C GLU A 313 6.19 -17.39 -9.68
N THR A 314 5.05 -17.52 -10.37
CA THR A 314 3.90 -16.60 -10.24
C THR A 314 3.39 -16.55 -8.80
N ARG A 315 3.34 -17.70 -8.11
CA ARG A 315 2.97 -17.81 -6.70
C ARG A 315 3.90 -17.01 -5.81
N GLN A 316 5.22 -17.17 -5.96
CA GLN A 316 6.21 -16.43 -5.19
C GLN A 316 6.11 -14.93 -5.45
N GLN A 317 5.98 -14.51 -6.70
CA GLN A 317 5.81 -13.11 -7.07
C GLN A 317 4.53 -12.51 -6.47
N SER A 318 3.41 -13.24 -6.47
CA SER A 318 2.16 -12.79 -5.87
C SER A 318 2.27 -12.65 -4.34
N GLN A 319 2.94 -13.60 -3.66
CA GLN A 319 3.20 -13.49 -2.23
C GLN A 319 4.08 -12.27 -1.87
N GLU A 320 5.10 -11.99 -2.70
CA GLU A 320 5.96 -10.82 -2.46
C GLU A 320 5.19 -9.51 -2.67
N ARG A 321 4.34 -9.41 -3.71
CA ARG A 321 3.44 -8.27 -3.92
C ARG A 321 2.47 -8.12 -2.75
N ALA A 322 1.88 -9.21 -2.27
CA ALA A 322 1.00 -9.19 -1.11
C ALA A 322 1.68 -8.62 0.14
N ARG A 323 2.89 -9.13 0.46
CA ARG A 323 3.70 -8.62 1.59
C ARG A 323 3.98 -7.13 1.46
N ARG A 324 4.29 -6.66 0.26
CA ARG A 324 4.57 -5.24 0.00
C ARG A 324 3.32 -4.37 0.19
N TYR A 325 2.13 -4.83 -0.26
CA TYR A 325 0.87 -4.13 0.00
C TYR A 325 0.52 -4.10 1.49
N PHE A 326 0.69 -5.18 2.22
CA PHE A 326 0.41 -5.20 3.66
C PHE A 326 1.39 -4.35 4.47
N ARG A 327 2.67 -4.28 4.07
CA ARG A 327 3.62 -3.32 4.65
C ARG A 327 3.18 -1.88 4.40
N LEU A 328 2.75 -1.58 3.19
CA LEU A 328 2.23 -0.26 2.84
C LEU A 328 0.97 0.10 3.66
N ALA A 329 0.04 -0.84 3.85
CA ALA A 329 -1.11 -0.67 4.73
C ALA A 329 -0.68 -0.36 6.18
N LEU A 330 0.28 -1.12 6.71
CA LEU A 330 0.83 -0.87 8.05
C LEU A 330 1.50 0.50 8.15
N GLN A 331 2.24 0.92 7.13
CA GLN A 331 2.87 2.26 7.08
C GLN A 331 1.81 3.36 7.19
N TYR A 332 0.71 3.28 6.42
CA TYR A 332 -0.39 4.23 6.53
C TYR A 332 -1.02 4.23 7.92
N ALA A 333 -1.18 3.06 8.53
CA ALA A 333 -1.77 2.92 9.85
C ALA A 333 -0.92 3.54 10.97
N VAL A 334 0.42 3.53 10.87
CA VAL A 334 1.33 3.97 11.95
C VAL A 334 1.99 5.33 11.70
N ALA A 335 2.08 5.78 10.44
CA ALA A 335 2.83 6.98 10.07
C ALA A 335 2.08 7.88 9.07
N GLY A 336 1.08 7.34 8.35
CA GLY A 336 0.42 8.04 7.26
C GLY A 336 1.26 8.08 5.98
N SER A 337 0.95 9.03 5.10
CA SER A 337 1.63 9.24 3.81
C SER A 337 2.82 10.20 3.89
N ALA A 338 3.05 10.85 5.03
CA ALA A 338 4.18 11.74 5.20
C ALA A 338 5.46 10.94 5.51
N PRO A 339 6.61 11.27 4.86
CA PRO A 339 7.87 10.61 5.17
C PRO A 339 8.23 10.83 6.63
N THR A 340 8.47 9.72 7.33
CA THR A 340 8.62 9.68 8.78
C THR A 340 9.99 9.15 9.19
N VAL A 341 10.66 9.85 10.10
CA VAL A 341 11.87 9.39 10.76
C VAL A 341 11.53 8.84 12.14
N LEU A 342 11.65 7.53 12.32
CA LEU A 342 11.45 6.88 13.60
C LEU A 342 12.80 6.73 14.32
N ILE A 343 12.98 7.47 15.40
CA ILE A 343 14.22 7.46 16.18
C ILE A 343 14.08 6.44 17.31
N VAL A 344 14.86 5.37 17.27
CA VAL A 344 14.97 4.40 18.36
C VAL A 344 16.21 4.75 19.19
N MET A 345 15.97 5.31 20.36
CA MET A 345 17.03 5.79 21.26
C MET A 345 16.98 5.13 22.64
N GLY A 346 17.95 5.45 23.48
CA GLY A 346 18.05 4.97 24.85
C GLY A 346 19.47 4.59 25.21
N ASN A 347 19.68 4.20 26.43
CA ASN A 347 21.01 3.91 26.97
C ASN A 347 21.63 2.62 26.39
N VAL A 348 22.90 2.39 26.66
CA VAL A 348 23.61 1.16 26.25
C VAL A 348 22.98 -0.08 26.89
N GLY A 349 22.86 -1.18 26.16
CA GLY A 349 22.26 -2.43 26.67
C GLY A 349 20.73 -2.47 26.75
N THR A 350 20.00 -1.38 26.42
CA THR A 350 18.53 -1.33 26.46
C THR A 350 17.81 -2.10 25.36
N GLY A 351 18.49 -2.66 24.35
CA GLY A 351 17.83 -3.42 23.27
C GLY A 351 17.40 -2.61 22.06
N LYS A 352 17.82 -1.36 21.92
CA LYS A 352 17.49 -0.46 20.78
C LYS A 352 17.59 -1.13 19.41
N SER A 353 18.76 -1.69 19.10
CA SER A 353 19.04 -2.26 17.76
C SER A 353 18.15 -3.46 17.45
N THR A 354 17.77 -4.23 18.46
CA THR A 354 16.82 -5.34 18.32
C THR A 354 15.41 -4.81 18.00
N LEU A 355 14.97 -3.75 18.69
CA LEU A 355 13.69 -3.08 18.39
C LEU A 355 13.72 -2.47 17.00
N ALA A 356 14.76 -1.70 16.65
CA ALA A 356 14.90 -1.05 15.35
C ALA A 356 14.86 -2.07 14.21
N GLY A 357 15.63 -3.16 14.33
CA GLY A 357 15.64 -4.22 13.32
C GLY A 357 14.30 -4.93 13.17
N ARG A 358 13.58 -5.17 14.28
CA ARG A 358 12.26 -5.81 14.21
C ARG A 358 11.19 -4.88 13.63
N LEU A 359 11.17 -3.61 14.02
CA LEU A 359 10.29 -2.60 13.43
C LEU A 359 10.56 -2.41 11.93
N ALA A 360 11.84 -2.42 11.54
CA ALA A 360 12.23 -2.37 10.13
C ALA A 360 11.67 -3.55 9.32
N ALA A 361 11.73 -4.76 9.88
CA ALA A 361 11.18 -5.95 9.23
C ALA A 361 9.65 -5.86 9.02
N GLU A 362 8.93 -5.32 10.02
CA GLU A 362 7.47 -5.12 9.92
C GLU A 362 7.11 -3.99 8.93
N LEU A 363 7.80 -2.85 9.00
CA LEU A 363 7.49 -1.65 8.22
C LEU A 363 8.13 -1.64 6.82
N GLY A 364 9.17 -2.47 6.59
CA GLY A 364 9.96 -2.41 5.37
C GLY A 364 10.84 -1.15 5.27
N TRP A 365 11.11 -0.48 6.38
CA TRP A 365 11.93 0.73 6.40
C TRP A 365 13.41 0.42 6.60
N GLU A 366 14.27 1.25 6.02
CA GLU A 366 15.72 1.15 6.23
C GLU A 366 16.12 1.59 7.64
N VAL A 367 17.18 0.94 8.17
CA VAL A 367 17.76 1.27 9.48
C VAL A 367 19.16 1.82 9.30
N TYR A 368 19.39 3.02 9.82
CA TYR A 368 20.73 3.59 9.96
C TYR A 368 21.12 3.63 11.44
N SER A 369 22.12 2.82 11.81
CA SER A 369 22.62 2.82 13.18
C SER A 369 23.94 3.59 13.31
N SER A 370 24.10 4.31 14.42
CA SER A 370 25.34 5.04 14.72
C SER A 370 26.57 4.14 14.77
N ASP A 371 26.40 2.88 15.18
CA ASP A 371 27.52 1.92 15.24
C ASP A 371 27.91 1.42 13.84
N ARG A 372 26.91 1.23 12.95
CA ARG A 372 27.14 0.87 11.55
C ARG A 372 27.83 2.00 10.79
N VAL A 373 27.30 3.22 10.89
CA VAL A 373 27.89 4.41 10.24
C VAL A 373 29.32 4.62 10.69
N ARG A 374 29.61 4.46 12.00
CA ARG A 374 30.97 4.56 12.56
C ARG A 374 31.94 3.60 11.87
N LYS A 375 31.54 2.36 11.67
CA LYS A 375 32.41 1.33 11.04
C LYS A 375 32.57 1.57 9.54
N GLU A 376 31.50 1.96 8.86
CA GLU A 376 31.55 2.32 7.43
C GLU A 376 32.53 3.49 7.19
N MET A 377 32.43 4.57 7.98
CA MET A 377 33.34 5.73 7.87
C MET A 377 34.81 5.42 8.17
N SER A 378 35.06 4.34 8.87
CA SER A 378 36.42 3.94 9.28
C SER A 378 36.93 2.73 8.51
N ASP A 379 36.20 2.29 7.48
CA ASP A 379 36.54 1.11 6.66
C ASP A 379 36.76 -0.17 7.50
N LEU A 380 35.95 -0.35 8.56
CA LEU A 380 36.04 -1.48 9.45
C LEU A 380 34.95 -2.51 9.16
N PRO A 381 35.23 -3.81 9.17
CA PRO A 381 34.22 -4.85 9.04
C PRO A 381 33.14 -4.72 10.14
N LEU A 382 31.85 -4.79 9.77
CA LEU A 382 30.74 -4.53 10.67
C LEU A 382 30.76 -5.36 11.95
N HIS A 383 31.11 -6.63 11.85
CA HIS A 383 31.10 -7.59 12.96
C HIS A 383 32.46 -7.75 13.67
N ARG A 384 33.50 -6.99 13.25
CA ARG A 384 34.78 -6.98 13.92
C ARG A 384 34.76 -5.96 15.07
N ARG A 385 35.10 -6.38 16.26
CA ARG A 385 35.31 -5.48 17.41
C ARG A 385 36.54 -4.61 17.21
N SER A 386 36.36 -3.33 17.54
CA SER A 386 37.44 -2.36 17.49
C SER A 386 38.49 -2.63 18.60
N SER A 387 39.75 -2.53 18.26
CA SER A 387 40.85 -2.58 19.22
C SER A 387 40.85 -1.34 20.14
N PRO A 388 41.56 -1.34 21.28
CA PRO A 388 41.63 -0.18 22.15
C PRO A 388 42.15 1.09 21.43
N ALA A 389 43.13 0.96 20.55
CA ALA A 389 43.68 2.07 19.77
C ALA A 389 42.66 2.62 18.74
N GLU A 390 41.93 1.75 18.07
CA GLU A 390 40.85 2.15 17.17
C GLU A 390 39.71 2.85 17.95
N ARG A 391 39.28 2.32 19.09
CA ARG A 391 38.29 2.95 19.96
C ARG A 391 38.69 4.36 20.39
N GLY A 392 39.96 4.57 20.78
CA GLY A 392 40.46 5.91 21.14
C GLY A 392 40.23 6.95 20.03
N ARG A 393 40.28 6.53 18.76
CA ARG A 393 40.01 7.39 17.60
C ARG A 393 38.52 7.52 17.27
N LEU A 394 37.81 6.41 17.32
CA LEU A 394 36.38 6.31 16.88
C LEU A 394 35.40 6.97 17.85
N TYR A 395 35.76 7.21 19.10
CA TYR A 395 34.88 7.72 20.15
C TYR A 395 35.24 9.12 20.62
N THR A 396 36.11 9.85 19.89
CA THR A 396 36.38 11.27 20.17
C THR A 396 35.10 12.12 20.01
N PRO A 397 35.03 13.29 20.63
CA PRO A 397 33.89 14.20 20.45
C PRO A 397 33.66 14.57 18.98
N GLU A 398 34.71 14.78 18.20
CA GLU A 398 34.71 15.13 16.78
C GLU A 398 34.17 13.97 15.94
N ALA A 399 34.68 12.75 16.11
CA ALA A 399 34.20 11.56 15.43
C ALA A 399 32.72 11.27 15.74
N LYS A 400 32.29 11.47 16.99
CA LYS A 400 30.87 11.38 17.35
C LYS A 400 30.02 12.42 16.63
N ALA A 401 30.47 13.66 16.55
CA ALA A 401 29.74 14.73 15.87
C ALA A 401 29.56 14.41 14.38
N GLU A 402 30.62 13.90 13.74
CA GLU A 402 30.60 13.51 12.33
C GLU A 402 29.63 12.35 12.05
N ILE A 403 29.58 11.32 12.93
CA ILE A 403 28.62 10.23 12.81
C ILE A 403 27.16 10.73 12.88
N TYR A 404 26.86 11.62 13.81
CA TYR A 404 25.51 12.20 13.89
C TYR A 404 25.19 13.09 12.70
N GLU A 405 26.17 13.81 12.15
CA GLU A 405 25.99 14.57 10.91
C GLU A 405 25.62 13.65 9.74
N GLN A 406 26.31 12.53 9.58
CA GLN A 406 25.99 11.51 8.56
C GLN A 406 24.60 10.89 8.75
N LEU A 407 24.19 10.61 10.00
CA LEU A 407 22.84 10.13 10.28
C LEU A 407 21.77 11.16 9.89
N MET A 408 22.03 12.43 10.20
CA MET A 408 21.11 13.52 9.86
C MET A 408 21.00 13.73 8.35
N GLN A 409 22.12 13.71 7.64
CA GLN A 409 22.15 13.83 6.18
C GLN A 409 21.37 12.69 5.50
N ARG A 410 21.61 11.43 5.91
CA ARG A 410 20.84 10.28 5.38
C ARG A 410 19.34 10.40 5.65
N ALA A 411 18.97 10.90 6.82
CA ALA A 411 17.57 11.12 7.14
C ALA A 411 16.93 12.20 6.25
N GLU A 412 17.62 13.30 5.98
CA GLU A 412 17.16 14.36 5.08
C GLU A 412 16.98 13.85 3.64
N GLU A 413 17.98 13.13 3.12
CA GLU A 413 17.95 12.55 1.77
C GLU A 413 16.74 11.62 1.59
N HIS A 414 16.46 10.75 2.59
CA HIS A 414 15.30 9.85 2.56
C HIS A 414 13.98 10.62 2.60
N VAL A 415 13.85 11.58 3.51
CA VAL A 415 12.64 12.40 3.63
C VAL A 415 12.38 13.19 2.34
N GLN A 416 13.41 13.79 1.73
CA GLN A 416 13.29 14.51 0.45
C GLN A 416 12.87 13.58 -0.70
N ALA A 417 13.36 12.34 -0.70
CA ALA A 417 12.92 11.30 -1.64
C ALA A 417 11.49 10.77 -1.35
N GLY A 418 10.88 11.17 -0.23
CA GLY A 418 9.54 10.73 0.17
C GLY A 418 9.51 9.42 0.94
N HIS A 419 10.66 8.93 1.39
CA HIS A 419 10.80 7.66 2.10
C HIS A 419 10.90 7.85 3.61
N SER A 420 10.40 6.87 4.35
CA SER A 420 10.53 6.79 5.80
C SER A 420 11.69 5.89 6.19
N LEU A 421 12.28 6.12 7.37
CA LEU A 421 13.44 5.36 7.86
C LEU A 421 13.45 5.26 9.39
N ILE A 422 14.33 4.39 9.89
CA ILE A 422 14.57 4.21 11.32
C ILE A 422 16.03 4.62 11.63
N LEU A 423 16.21 5.47 12.65
CA LEU A 423 17.53 5.79 13.19
C LEU A 423 17.74 5.05 14.51
N ASP A 424 18.80 4.25 14.60
CA ASP A 424 19.22 3.53 15.81
C ASP A 424 20.49 4.17 16.38
N ALA A 425 20.33 5.00 17.40
CA ALA A 425 21.45 5.63 18.08
C ALA A 425 21.11 5.98 19.53
N THR A 426 22.11 6.26 20.34
CA THR A 426 21.88 6.62 21.75
C THR A 426 21.17 7.96 21.90
N PHE A 427 21.43 8.93 21.01
CA PHE A 427 20.91 10.30 21.08
C PHE A 427 20.99 10.88 22.51
N SER A 428 22.13 10.66 23.15
CA SER A 428 22.34 10.91 24.58
C SER A 428 22.29 12.38 24.98
N ARG A 429 22.43 13.31 24.03
CA ARG A 429 22.46 14.76 24.29
C ARG A 429 21.28 15.47 23.69
N ARG A 430 20.63 16.35 24.43
CA ARG A 430 19.53 17.20 23.96
C ARG A 430 19.85 17.92 22.65
N ARG A 431 21.07 18.50 22.53
CA ARG A 431 21.50 19.20 21.30
C ARG A 431 21.37 18.33 20.04
N GLN A 432 21.76 17.04 20.12
CA GLN A 432 21.65 16.11 18.98
C GLN A 432 20.19 15.90 18.56
N ARG A 433 19.28 15.76 19.54
CA ARG A 433 17.84 15.56 19.30
C ARG A 433 17.19 16.82 18.72
N ASP A 434 17.56 17.99 19.24
CA ASP A 434 17.05 19.28 18.73
C ASP A 434 17.51 19.53 17.28
N GLN A 435 18.78 19.25 16.97
CA GLN A 435 19.31 19.35 15.61
C GLN A 435 18.59 18.40 14.64
N MET A 436 18.43 17.13 15.03
CA MET A 436 17.71 16.14 14.23
C MET A 436 16.28 16.60 13.95
N ARG A 437 15.56 17.02 14.97
CA ARG A 437 14.19 17.53 14.84
C ARG A 437 14.12 18.67 13.83
N GLN A 438 14.94 19.72 14.01
CA GLN A 438 14.93 20.89 13.15
C GLN A 438 15.18 20.53 11.68
N ARG A 439 16.16 19.68 11.42
CA ARG A 439 16.50 19.28 10.05
C ARG A 439 15.40 18.49 9.37
N ILE A 440 14.78 17.52 10.09
CA ILE A 440 13.65 16.74 9.56
C ILE A 440 12.44 17.64 9.24
N GLU A 441 12.10 18.56 10.18
CA GLU A 441 11.00 19.51 9.99
C GLU A 441 11.25 20.47 8.82
N GLN A 442 12.49 20.92 8.61
CA GLN A 442 12.88 21.80 7.49
C GLN A 442 12.66 21.16 6.13
N VAL A 443 12.85 19.85 6.01
CA VAL A 443 12.61 19.09 4.75
C VAL A 443 11.19 18.54 4.64
N GLY A 444 10.28 18.95 5.56
CA GLY A 444 8.87 18.54 5.53
C GLY A 444 8.60 17.13 6.03
N GLY A 445 9.55 16.53 6.75
CA GLY A 445 9.38 15.20 7.36
C GLY A 445 8.67 15.25 8.70
N VAL A 446 8.13 14.10 9.10
CA VAL A 446 7.56 13.84 10.42
C VAL A 446 8.57 13.04 11.23
N TRP A 447 8.58 13.19 12.54
CA TRP A 447 9.46 12.41 13.41
C TRP A 447 8.71 11.89 14.63
N SER A 448 9.16 10.72 15.12
CA SER A 448 8.71 10.10 16.37
C SER A 448 9.90 9.42 17.06
N VAL A 449 9.86 9.36 18.38
CA VAL A 449 10.95 8.79 19.20
C VAL A 449 10.42 7.62 20.01
N ILE A 450 11.12 6.50 19.96
CA ILE A 450 10.98 5.36 20.86
C ILE A 450 12.17 5.39 21.80
N GLU A 451 11.94 5.58 23.08
CA GLU A 451 12.98 5.49 24.10
C GLU A 451 12.98 4.12 24.76
N ALA A 452 14.00 3.32 24.46
CA ALA A 452 14.14 1.96 25.00
C ALA A 452 14.70 1.98 26.42
N HIS A 453 14.00 1.35 27.35
CA HIS A 453 14.38 1.19 28.76
C HIS A 453 14.57 -0.28 29.12
N ALA A 454 15.49 -0.54 30.07
CA ALA A 454 15.64 -1.82 30.75
C ALA A 454 16.25 -1.59 32.14
N ALA A 455 16.06 -2.52 33.07
CA ALA A 455 16.71 -2.46 34.36
C ALA A 455 18.24 -2.50 34.23
N THR A 456 18.95 -1.85 35.15
CA THR A 456 20.42 -1.79 35.14
C THR A 456 21.06 -3.17 35.11
N ALA A 457 20.51 -4.15 35.85
CA ALA A 457 20.98 -5.52 35.85
C ALA A 457 20.89 -6.16 34.46
N THR A 458 19.73 -6.05 33.81
CA THR A 458 19.50 -6.55 32.44
C THR A 458 20.41 -5.90 31.41
N MET A 459 20.64 -4.57 31.52
CA MET A 459 21.57 -3.88 30.63
C MET A 459 23.01 -4.41 30.76
N LYS A 460 23.50 -4.63 32.01
CA LYS A 460 24.83 -5.19 32.29
C LYS A 460 24.95 -6.64 31.80
N GLU A 461 23.93 -7.48 32.03
CA GLU A 461 23.88 -8.87 31.53
C GLU A 461 23.97 -8.92 29.99
N ARG A 462 23.18 -8.09 29.28
CA ARG A 462 23.21 -8.00 27.82
C ARG A 462 24.55 -7.53 27.28
N LEU A 463 25.25 -6.62 27.97
CA LEU A 463 26.58 -6.20 27.61
C LEU A 463 27.65 -7.30 27.84
N ALA A 464 27.57 -8.02 28.96
CA ALA A 464 28.41 -9.15 29.27
C ALA A 464 28.24 -10.27 28.23
N ALA A 465 27.02 -10.64 27.90
CA ALA A 465 26.72 -11.65 26.89
C ALA A 465 27.26 -11.29 25.49
N ARG A 466 27.20 -10.00 25.12
CA ARG A 466 27.80 -9.52 23.86
C ARG A 466 29.34 -9.61 23.85
N SER A 467 29.98 -9.64 25.02
CA SER A 467 31.47 -9.74 25.09
C SER A 467 31.97 -11.09 24.65
N THR A 468 31.18 -12.14 24.77
CA THR A 468 31.49 -13.53 24.42
C THR A 468 30.93 -13.97 23.06
N GLY A 469 29.99 -13.21 22.47
CA GLY A 469 29.32 -13.56 21.22
C GLY A 469 30.01 -13.00 19.98
N THR A 470 29.94 -13.76 18.87
CA THR A 470 30.32 -13.31 17.53
C THR A 470 29.13 -12.63 16.86
N GLY A 471 29.30 -11.43 16.26
CA GLY A 471 28.27 -10.79 15.44
C GLY A 471 27.70 -9.46 15.96
N ALA A 472 28.13 -8.96 17.12
CA ALA A 472 27.73 -7.65 17.60
C ALA A 472 28.39 -6.53 16.79
N VAL A 473 27.57 -5.58 16.28
CA VAL A 473 28.08 -4.40 15.58
C VAL A 473 28.58 -3.33 16.56
N SER A 474 27.99 -3.24 17.75
CA SER A 474 28.34 -2.26 18.78
C SER A 474 29.62 -2.65 19.52
N ASP A 475 30.49 -1.66 19.73
CA ASP A 475 31.75 -1.79 20.48
C ASP A 475 31.62 -1.48 22.00
N ALA A 476 30.40 -1.16 22.48
CA ALA A 476 30.19 -0.85 23.89
C ALA A 476 30.52 -2.06 24.79
N ARG A 477 31.22 -1.80 25.88
CA ARG A 477 31.69 -2.81 26.83
C ARG A 477 31.12 -2.57 28.23
N LEU A 478 31.18 -3.60 29.07
CA LEU A 478 30.71 -3.50 30.44
C LEU A 478 31.53 -2.48 31.26
N GLU A 479 32.85 -2.34 30.99
CA GLU A 479 33.72 -1.34 31.61
C GLU A 479 33.33 0.11 31.34
N ASP A 480 32.70 0.38 30.22
CA ASP A 480 32.23 1.72 29.82
C ASP A 480 30.84 2.06 30.39
N PHE A 481 30.14 1.10 30.99
CA PHE A 481 28.73 1.18 31.34
C PHE A 481 28.38 2.42 32.16
N ASP A 482 29.04 2.60 33.29
CA ASP A 482 28.71 3.67 34.22
C ASP A 482 28.97 5.06 33.59
N THR A 483 30.08 5.18 32.82
CA THR A 483 30.42 6.43 32.10
C THR A 483 29.35 6.78 31.06
N ILE A 484 28.86 5.77 30.28
CA ILE A 484 27.84 6.00 29.24
C ILE A 484 26.50 6.34 29.87
N VAL A 485 26.10 5.64 30.93
CA VAL A 485 24.81 5.85 31.63
C VAL A 485 24.76 7.25 32.25
N HIS A 486 25.83 7.70 32.91
CA HIS A 486 25.88 9.04 33.51
C HIS A 486 25.89 10.18 32.47
N ALA A 487 26.38 9.93 31.25
CA ALA A 487 26.39 10.92 30.18
C ALA A 487 25.05 11.05 29.44
N TYR A 488 24.08 10.18 29.72
CA TYR A 488 22.78 10.18 29.08
C TYR A 488 21.86 11.25 29.68
N GLN A 489 21.34 12.13 28.84
CA GLN A 489 20.36 13.16 29.19
C GLN A 489 18.97 12.66 28.79
N PRO A 490 18.07 12.34 29.73
CA PRO A 490 16.70 11.96 29.41
C PRO A 490 16.00 13.00 28.54
N PRO A 491 15.11 12.58 27.62
CA PRO A 491 14.50 13.45 26.61
C PRO A 491 13.30 14.24 27.14
N TYR A 492 13.43 14.93 28.26
CA TYR A 492 12.34 15.70 28.90
C TYR A 492 11.82 16.86 28.04
N GLU A 493 12.57 17.28 27.02
CA GLU A 493 12.16 18.29 26.06
C GLU A 493 11.19 17.76 24.99
N ILE A 494 11.03 16.43 24.87
CA ILE A 494 10.16 15.79 23.88
C ILE A 494 8.82 15.48 24.53
N GLY A 495 7.75 16.05 23.97
CA GLY A 495 6.39 15.79 24.46
C GLY A 495 5.90 14.37 24.16
N LEU A 496 4.94 13.90 24.95
CA LEU A 496 4.35 12.55 24.83
C LEU A 496 3.67 12.27 23.48
N ARG A 497 3.42 13.31 22.67
CA ARG A 497 2.91 13.13 21.30
C ARG A 497 3.97 12.54 20.36
N GLN A 498 5.25 12.77 20.62
CA GLN A 498 6.37 12.29 19.82
C GLN A 498 7.17 11.20 20.53
N LEU A 499 7.24 11.22 21.87
CA LEU A 499 8.02 10.27 22.68
C LEU A 499 7.16 9.08 23.11
N LEU A 500 7.69 7.87 22.88
CA LEU A 500 7.14 6.60 23.36
C LEU A 500 8.20 5.89 24.22
N PRO A 501 8.09 5.92 25.56
CA PRO A 501 8.93 5.11 26.43
C PRO A 501 8.53 3.62 26.33
N VAL A 502 9.52 2.73 26.16
CA VAL A 502 9.28 1.29 25.94
C VAL A 502 10.18 0.45 26.85
N GLN A 503 9.61 -0.42 27.66
CA GLN A 503 10.33 -1.46 28.38
C GLN A 503 10.66 -2.64 27.45
N THR A 504 11.92 -3.08 27.47
CA THR A 504 12.42 -4.10 26.53
C THR A 504 12.71 -5.45 27.15
N GLU A 505 12.22 -5.69 28.37
CA GLU A 505 12.45 -6.92 29.13
C GLU A 505 11.39 -8.00 28.89
N GLY A 506 10.26 -7.61 28.29
CA GLY A 506 9.19 -8.52 27.91
C GLY A 506 9.45 -9.26 26.57
N PRO A 507 8.53 -10.13 26.17
CA PRO A 507 8.57 -10.81 24.88
C PRO A 507 8.59 -9.79 23.72
N LEU A 508 9.57 -9.92 22.82
CA LEU A 508 9.81 -8.97 21.74
C LEU A 508 8.57 -8.77 20.85
N ALA A 509 7.85 -9.85 20.53
CA ALA A 509 6.64 -9.75 19.69
C ALA A 509 5.55 -8.87 20.34
N GLY A 510 5.29 -9.05 21.65
CA GLY A 510 4.33 -8.22 22.39
C GLY A 510 4.76 -6.75 22.46
N THR A 511 6.06 -6.51 22.65
CA THR A 511 6.64 -5.15 22.66
C THR A 511 6.45 -4.46 21.31
N ILE A 512 6.71 -5.18 20.19
CA ILE A 512 6.50 -4.64 18.83
C ILE A 512 5.04 -4.32 18.57
N SER A 513 4.12 -5.23 18.89
CA SER A 513 2.67 -4.98 18.71
C SER A 513 2.20 -3.77 19.53
N ALA A 514 2.68 -3.61 20.77
CA ALA A 514 2.36 -2.45 21.59
C ALA A 514 2.87 -1.12 20.99
N ILE A 515 4.10 -1.12 20.46
CA ILE A 515 4.68 0.06 19.78
C ILE A 515 3.85 0.42 18.54
N LEU A 516 3.56 -0.54 17.67
CA LEU A 516 2.81 -0.31 16.45
C LEU A 516 1.39 0.20 16.76
N ASN A 517 0.71 -0.36 17.75
CA ASN A 517 -0.62 0.10 18.20
C ASN A 517 -0.59 1.53 18.76
N ASP A 518 0.45 1.90 19.54
CA ASP A 518 0.58 3.28 20.03
C ASP A 518 0.81 4.26 18.86
N LEU A 519 1.67 3.92 17.91
CA LEU A 519 1.88 4.72 16.70
C LEU A 519 0.59 4.86 15.90
N ALA A 520 -0.18 3.77 15.73
CA ALA A 520 -1.47 3.80 15.05
C ALA A 520 -2.49 4.68 15.78
N ALA A 521 -2.56 4.62 17.11
CA ALA A 521 -3.41 5.49 17.91
C ALA A 521 -3.04 6.98 17.76
N ARG A 522 -1.76 7.28 17.62
CA ARG A 522 -1.28 8.66 17.33
C ARG A 522 -1.67 9.09 15.92
N GLN A 523 -1.59 8.20 14.93
CA GLN A 523 -1.98 8.48 13.55
C GLN A 523 -3.47 8.78 13.43
N VAL A 524 -4.35 8.01 14.10
CA VAL A 524 -5.80 8.30 14.15
C VAL A 524 -6.08 9.72 14.68
N ARG A 525 -5.34 10.18 15.69
CA ARG A 525 -5.51 11.54 16.25
C ARG A 525 -4.97 12.67 15.38
N ARG A 526 -4.10 12.38 14.42
CA ARG A 526 -3.55 13.37 13.47
C ARG A 526 -4.46 13.61 12.28
N SER A 527 -5.21 12.58 11.86
CA SER A 527 -6.19 12.62 10.78
C SER A 527 -7.46 13.35 11.21
#